data_3f5547c958df265aeb10d5e3bd427be2
#
_entry.id   3f5547c958df265aeb10d5e3bd427be2
#
_cell.length_a   1.000
_cell.length_b   1.000
_cell.length_c   1.000
_cell.angle_alpha   90.00
_cell.angle_beta   90.00
_cell.angle_gamma   90.00
#
_symmetry.space_group_name_H-M   'P 1'
#
loop_
_entity.id
_entity.type
_entity.pdbx_description
1 polymer ?
#
loop_
_entity_poly.entity_id
_entity_poly.type
_entity_poly.pdbx_seq_one_letter_code
_entity_poly.pdbx_strand_id
1 'polypeptide(L)'
;MEFNSRIVTYGELRQGLHFENDKYGIALYEYEPRRKTFLSNPCAGADDDVFMYLVEADGVPVGRTMLFDTRLKIGEEIVPLYSGSALQVEESYQKYGLGAEIFAFGRTIKKRKLNLSAGISDMALPLYQVMKYSIFEFPKLLLLRNTKPLLGKYGMKGGLQTVVGGLANILLRTYYCLTGYKTCRLKKKYSVEKIKTVPLWVDELVLNDGHKYAEVHDHLWLQWCLDNNFKGHERDIQSFYVVKRNNIPVGFVMTKERFRPEVQGMKNVMIGSIVEWGSKDENELCEADIYRLVLGAFSKDVAIIEAATNDKKTQCALKRLGFIHHGDAHIAFKDKTKQLTDSGDASLWRLRYGYADVILN
;
A
#
# COMPACT_ATOMS: atom_id res chain seq x y z
N MET A 1 11.90 -15.56 -32.31
CA MET A 1 11.71 -14.79 -31.08
C MET A 1 12.30 -15.61 -29.95
N GLU A 2 13.36 -15.11 -29.37
CA GLU A 2 14.10 -15.77 -28.29
C GLU A 2 13.83 -15.00 -26.98
N PHE A 3 13.52 -15.74 -25.92
CA PHE A 3 13.36 -15.17 -24.59
C PHE A 3 14.60 -15.43 -23.76
N ASN A 4 15.15 -14.35 -23.21
CA ASN A 4 16.29 -14.39 -22.30
C ASN A 4 15.91 -13.76 -20.97
N SER A 5 16.48 -14.25 -19.88
CA SER A 5 16.26 -13.67 -18.55
C SER A 5 17.53 -12.98 -18.04
N ARG A 6 17.36 -11.84 -17.40
CA ARG A 6 18.42 -11.05 -16.78
C ARG A 6 18.09 -10.77 -15.32
N ILE A 7 19.08 -11.01 -14.48
CA ILE A 7 19.05 -10.61 -13.07
C ILE A 7 19.76 -9.26 -12.95
N VAL A 8 19.14 -8.32 -12.25
CA VAL A 8 19.74 -7.05 -11.87
C VAL A 8 19.95 -7.05 -10.37
N THR A 9 21.16 -6.71 -9.93
CA THR A 9 21.54 -6.65 -8.53
C THR A 9 21.41 -5.24 -7.93
N TYR A 10 21.45 -5.12 -6.58
CA TYR A 10 21.54 -3.82 -5.93
C TYR A 10 22.83 -3.08 -6.28
N GLY A 11 23.94 -3.79 -6.53
CA GLY A 11 25.21 -3.19 -7.00
C GLY A 11 25.06 -2.51 -8.36
N GLU A 12 24.41 -3.18 -9.33
CA GLU A 12 24.12 -2.57 -10.63
C GLU A 12 23.15 -1.38 -10.48
N LEU A 13 22.15 -1.48 -9.59
CA LEU A 13 21.23 -0.38 -9.30
C LEU A 13 21.97 0.85 -8.74
N ARG A 14 22.97 0.66 -7.86
CA ARG A 14 23.80 1.75 -7.31
C ARG A 14 24.67 2.41 -8.37
N GLN A 15 25.22 1.63 -9.28
CA GLN A 15 26.03 2.13 -10.40
C GLN A 15 25.22 2.89 -11.45
N GLY A 16 23.91 2.69 -11.47
CA GLY A 16 23.02 3.25 -12.47
C GLY A 16 22.75 2.26 -13.60
N LEU A 17 21.50 1.91 -13.77
CA LEU A 17 21.08 1.00 -14.85
C LEU A 17 20.90 1.76 -16.15
N HIS A 18 21.34 1.14 -17.23
CA HIS A 18 21.06 1.61 -18.57
C HIS A 18 20.55 0.46 -19.44
N PHE A 19 19.46 0.69 -20.16
CA PHE A 19 18.88 -0.25 -21.10
C PHE A 19 18.72 0.43 -22.46
N GLU A 20 19.51 0.02 -23.43
CA GLU A 20 19.53 0.65 -24.77
C GLU A 20 18.19 0.52 -25.50
N ASN A 21 17.48 -0.58 -25.29
CA ASN A 21 16.28 -0.95 -26.04
C ASN A 21 15.02 -1.09 -25.17
N ASP A 22 14.86 -0.27 -24.12
CA ASP A 22 13.63 -0.33 -23.28
C ASP A 22 12.41 0.32 -23.98
N LYS A 23 12.09 -0.21 -25.17
CA LYS A 23 11.02 0.28 -26.06
C LYS A 23 9.66 0.42 -25.37
N TYR A 24 9.38 -0.45 -24.41
CA TYR A 24 8.10 -0.50 -23.71
C TYR A 24 8.13 0.17 -22.32
N GLY A 25 9.28 0.71 -21.92
CA GLY A 25 9.45 1.26 -20.58
C GLY A 25 9.33 0.22 -19.46
N ILE A 26 9.56 -1.07 -19.79
CA ILE A 26 9.42 -2.15 -18.80
C ILE A 26 10.56 -2.13 -17.79
N ALA A 27 11.80 -1.95 -18.22
CA ALA A 27 12.95 -1.97 -17.32
C ALA A 27 13.09 -0.68 -16.51
N LEU A 28 12.82 0.48 -17.13
CA LEU A 28 13.09 1.80 -16.56
C LEU A 28 11.84 2.61 -16.21
N TYR A 29 10.64 2.03 -16.28
CA TYR A 29 9.41 2.74 -15.99
C TYR A 29 9.49 3.48 -14.64
N GLU A 30 9.37 4.83 -14.67
CA GLU A 30 9.52 5.71 -13.48
C GLU A 30 10.81 5.41 -12.68
N TYR A 31 11.92 5.14 -13.39
CA TYR A 31 13.14 4.59 -12.80
C TYR A 31 13.74 5.43 -11.67
N GLU A 32 13.92 6.74 -11.87
CA GLU A 32 14.63 7.56 -10.88
C GLU A 32 13.93 7.66 -9.51
N PRO A 33 12.62 7.94 -9.41
CA PRO A 33 11.94 7.91 -8.13
C PRO A 33 12.00 6.54 -7.45
N ARG A 34 11.83 5.47 -8.22
CA ARG A 34 11.88 4.10 -7.70
C ARG A 34 13.31 3.73 -7.28
N ARG A 35 14.30 4.04 -8.11
CA ARG A 35 15.71 3.82 -7.79
C ARG A 35 16.08 4.47 -6.45
N LYS A 36 15.78 5.76 -6.29
CA LYS A 36 16.02 6.49 -5.05
C LYS A 36 15.33 5.80 -3.87
N THR A 37 14.07 5.43 -4.03
CA THR A 37 13.29 4.76 -2.99
C THR A 37 13.93 3.43 -2.59
N PHE A 38 14.29 2.57 -3.55
CA PHE A 38 14.90 1.27 -3.24
C PHE A 38 16.27 1.40 -2.61
N LEU A 39 17.12 2.33 -3.08
CA LEU A 39 18.46 2.53 -2.52
C LEU A 39 18.45 3.14 -1.13
N SER A 40 17.43 3.93 -0.78
CA SER A 40 17.26 4.50 0.56
C SER A 40 16.44 3.64 1.51
N ASN A 41 15.99 2.44 1.08
CA ASN A 41 15.28 1.50 1.93
C ASN A 41 16.16 1.09 3.12
N PRO A 42 15.70 1.22 4.38
CA PRO A 42 16.47 0.82 5.56
C PRO A 42 16.78 -0.68 5.61
N CYS A 43 16.12 -1.49 4.77
CA CYS A 43 16.34 -2.93 4.63
C CYS A 43 17.03 -3.29 3.30
N ALA A 44 17.57 -2.31 2.55
CA ALA A 44 18.17 -2.56 1.23
C ALA A 44 19.24 -3.65 1.28
N GLY A 45 19.22 -4.53 0.29
CA GLY A 45 20.16 -5.64 0.17
C GLY A 45 21.62 -5.21 -0.10
N ALA A 46 22.54 -6.15 0.05
CA ALA A 46 23.94 -6.02 -0.34
C ALA A 46 24.07 -5.93 -1.88
N ASP A 47 25.29 -5.59 -2.37
CA ASP A 47 25.51 -5.40 -3.82
C ASP A 47 25.21 -6.65 -4.66
N ASP A 48 25.42 -7.84 -4.10
CA ASP A 48 25.14 -9.12 -4.76
C ASP A 48 23.69 -9.61 -4.61
N ASP A 49 22.87 -8.91 -3.83
CA ASP A 49 21.44 -9.27 -3.69
C ASP A 49 20.64 -8.87 -4.93
N VAL A 50 19.69 -9.72 -5.28
CA VAL A 50 18.83 -9.51 -6.46
C VAL A 50 17.83 -8.39 -6.19
N PHE A 51 17.87 -7.36 -7.03
CA PHE A 51 16.92 -6.26 -7.03
C PHE A 51 15.76 -6.48 -7.99
N MET A 52 16.06 -6.91 -9.22
CA MET A 52 15.04 -7.06 -10.26
C MET A 52 15.32 -8.29 -11.12
N TYR A 53 14.26 -8.92 -11.59
CA TYR A 53 14.30 -9.94 -12.62
C TYR A 53 13.60 -9.41 -13.87
N LEU A 54 14.28 -9.49 -14.99
CA LEU A 54 13.80 -9.09 -16.31
C LEU A 54 13.68 -10.30 -17.22
N VAL A 55 12.68 -10.25 -18.10
CA VAL A 55 12.60 -11.11 -19.27
C VAL A 55 12.67 -10.22 -20.51
N GLU A 56 13.54 -10.59 -21.43
CA GLU A 56 13.77 -9.91 -22.69
C GLU A 56 13.33 -10.80 -23.87
N ALA A 57 12.72 -10.20 -24.89
CA ALA A 57 12.44 -10.83 -26.17
C ALA A 57 13.32 -10.18 -27.23
N ASP A 58 14.19 -10.95 -27.85
CA ASP A 58 15.16 -10.46 -28.87
C ASP A 58 15.92 -9.21 -28.36
N GLY A 59 16.33 -9.20 -27.07
CA GLY A 59 17.08 -8.12 -26.43
C GLY A 59 16.25 -6.90 -25.98
N VAL A 60 14.92 -6.98 -26.05
CA VAL A 60 14.02 -5.92 -25.59
C VAL A 60 13.33 -6.36 -24.29
N PRO A 61 13.40 -5.60 -23.18
CA PRO A 61 12.66 -5.90 -21.96
C PRO A 61 11.14 -5.96 -22.20
N VAL A 62 10.53 -7.11 -21.89
CA VAL A 62 9.10 -7.36 -22.09
C VAL A 62 8.38 -7.78 -20.81
N GLY A 63 9.13 -8.08 -19.75
CA GLY A 63 8.54 -8.42 -18.46
C GLY A 63 9.52 -8.23 -17.31
N ARG A 64 9.02 -7.90 -16.12
CA ARG A 64 9.82 -7.71 -14.92
C ARG A 64 9.08 -8.04 -13.65
N THR A 65 9.84 -8.27 -12.57
CA THR A 65 9.43 -8.06 -11.18
C THR A 65 10.56 -7.42 -10.41
N MET A 66 10.24 -6.52 -9.52
CA MET A 66 11.18 -5.95 -8.55
C MET A 66 11.04 -6.70 -7.23
N LEU A 67 12.11 -6.76 -6.46
CA LEU A 67 12.16 -7.44 -5.18
C LEU A 67 12.44 -6.40 -4.09
N PHE A 68 11.57 -6.40 -3.12
CA PHE A 68 11.50 -5.39 -2.09
C PHE A 68 11.85 -6.00 -0.74
N ASP A 69 12.84 -5.44 -0.07
CA ASP A 69 13.33 -5.97 1.20
C ASP A 69 12.63 -5.27 2.37
N THR A 70 12.17 -6.05 3.34
CA THR A 70 11.47 -5.61 4.55
C THR A 70 11.76 -6.60 5.70
N ARG A 71 11.06 -6.51 6.81
CA ARG A 71 11.25 -7.36 7.98
C ARG A 71 9.92 -7.89 8.48
N LEU A 72 9.94 -9.11 9.01
CA LEU A 72 8.82 -9.76 9.67
C LEU A 72 9.13 -9.94 11.16
N LYS A 73 8.22 -9.52 12.01
CA LYS A 73 8.18 -9.92 13.41
C LYS A 73 7.52 -11.29 13.52
N ILE A 74 8.16 -12.22 14.23
CA ILE A 74 7.64 -13.55 14.57
C ILE A 74 7.77 -13.72 16.09
N GLY A 75 6.69 -13.47 16.82
CA GLY A 75 6.77 -13.36 18.28
C GLY A 75 7.68 -12.18 18.68
N GLU A 76 8.81 -12.47 19.29
CA GLU A 76 9.81 -11.46 19.69
C GLU A 76 10.96 -11.32 18.68
N GLU A 77 11.07 -12.23 17.70
CA GLU A 77 12.14 -12.21 16.72
C GLU A 77 11.79 -11.33 15.52
N ILE A 78 12.79 -10.65 14.96
CA ILE A 78 12.71 -9.91 13.70
C ILE A 78 13.59 -10.60 12.67
N VAL A 79 12.98 -11.01 11.56
CA VAL A 79 13.67 -11.74 10.49
C VAL A 79 13.50 -11.03 9.14
N PRO A 80 14.41 -11.26 8.19
CA PRO A 80 14.26 -10.72 6.83
C PRO A 80 12.99 -11.25 6.17
N LEU A 81 12.27 -10.33 5.53
CA LEU A 81 11.08 -10.59 4.73
C LEU A 81 11.25 -9.98 3.34
N TYR A 82 10.70 -10.61 2.33
CA TYR A 82 10.83 -10.17 0.95
C TYR A 82 9.48 -10.07 0.29
N SER A 83 9.31 -9.04 -0.53
CA SER A 83 8.09 -8.83 -1.30
C SER A 83 8.41 -8.68 -2.78
N GLY A 84 7.61 -9.33 -3.63
CA GLY A 84 7.56 -9.02 -5.06
C GLY A 84 6.79 -7.72 -5.27
N SER A 85 7.34 -6.81 -6.05
CA SER A 85 6.75 -5.53 -6.41
C SER A 85 6.77 -5.33 -7.90
N ALA A 86 5.82 -4.55 -8.40
CA ALA A 86 5.79 -4.10 -9.80
C ALA A 86 5.92 -5.24 -10.84
N LEU A 87 5.30 -6.41 -10.58
CA LEU A 87 5.16 -7.46 -11.58
C LEU A 87 4.40 -6.90 -12.79
N GLN A 88 5.07 -6.92 -13.94
CA GLN A 88 4.51 -6.40 -15.19
C GLN A 88 5.01 -7.24 -16.37
N VAL A 89 4.12 -7.49 -17.31
CA VAL A 89 4.45 -8.06 -18.63
C VAL A 89 3.75 -7.22 -19.67
N GLU A 90 4.46 -6.85 -20.72
CA GLU A 90 3.92 -6.13 -21.87
C GLU A 90 2.75 -6.92 -22.48
N GLU A 91 1.64 -6.24 -22.78
CA GLU A 91 0.37 -6.86 -23.16
C GLU A 91 0.51 -7.86 -24.32
N SER A 92 1.26 -7.50 -25.36
CA SER A 92 1.50 -8.35 -26.53
C SER A 92 2.25 -9.67 -26.22
N TYR A 93 2.92 -9.74 -25.05
CA TYR A 93 3.71 -10.89 -24.62
C TYR A 93 3.04 -11.70 -23.49
N GLN A 94 1.93 -11.26 -22.93
CA GLN A 94 1.23 -11.97 -21.83
C GLN A 94 0.81 -13.39 -22.24
N LYS A 95 0.45 -13.61 -23.49
CA LYS A 95 0.05 -14.92 -24.03
C LYS A 95 1.14 -16.00 -23.97
N TYR A 96 2.40 -15.63 -23.75
CA TYR A 96 3.53 -16.58 -23.65
C TYR A 96 3.76 -17.10 -22.22
N GLY A 97 2.93 -16.73 -21.25
CA GLY A 97 3.05 -17.21 -19.88
C GLY A 97 4.17 -16.58 -19.05
N LEU A 98 4.82 -15.54 -19.55
CA LEU A 98 5.98 -14.89 -18.91
C LEU A 98 5.67 -14.39 -17.51
N GLY A 99 4.43 -13.98 -17.24
CA GLY A 99 4.03 -13.57 -15.88
C GLY A 99 4.18 -14.68 -14.84
N ALA A 100 3.89 -15.91 -15.20
CA ALA A 100 4.07 -17.07 -14.31
C ALA A 100 5.56 -17.40 -14.12
N GLU A 101 6.38 -17.30 -15.18
CA GLU A 101 7.83 -17.49 -15.10
C GLU A 101 8.47 -16.46 -14.17
N ILE A 102 8.20 -15.17 -14.39
CA ILE A 102 8.72 -14.06 -13.59
C ILE A 102 8.30 -14.23 -12.11
N PHE A 103 7.04 -14.61 -11.87
CA PHE A 103 6.55 -14.88 -10.52
C PHE A 103 7.27 -16.07 -9.87
N ALA A 104 7.51 -17.15 -10.64
CA ALA A 104 8.20 -18.35 -10.14
C ALA A 104 9.67 -18.06 -9.81
N PHE A 105 10.32 -17.13 -10.49
CA PHE A 105 11.71 -16.76 -10.26
C PHE A 105 11.99 -16.42 -8.80
N GLY A 106 11.13 -15.66 -8.13
CA GLY A 106 11.26 -15.31 -6.72
C GLY A 106 11.43 -16.54 -5.80
N ARG A 107 11.03 -17.74 -6.27
CA ARG A 107 11.21 -19.01 -5.53
C ARG A 107 12.62 -19.57 -5.64
N THR A 108 13.35 -19.22 -6.68
CA THR A 108 14.70 -19.76 -6.93
C THR A 108 15.76 -19.09 -6.04
N ILE A 109 15.47 -17.90 -5.52
CA ILE A 109 16.40 -17.15 -4.67
C ILE A 109 16.49 -17.83 -3.30
N LYS A 110 17.56 -18.58 -3.07
CA LYS A 110 17.75 -19.41 -1.88
C LYS A 110 17.79 -18.62 -0.56
N LYS A 111 18.40 -17.42 -0.57
CA LYS A 111 18.48 -16.55 0.62
C LYS A 111 17.10 -16.06 1.10
N ARG A 112 16.09 -15.99 0.23
CA ARG A 112 14.77 -15.43 0.49
C ARG A 112 13.78 -16.49 0.95
N LYS A 113 13.76 -16.74 2.26
CA LYS A 113 12.97 -17.83 2.87
C LYS A 113 11.51 -17.46 3.06
N LEU A 114 11.24 -16.22 3.49
CA LEU A 114 9.90 -15.70 3.77
C LEU A 114 9.52 -14.67 2.70
N ASN A 115 8.32 -14.79 2.18
CA ASN A 115 7.82 -13.89 1.15
C ASN A 115 6.41 -13.40 1.50
N LEU A 116 6.18 -12.10 1.40
CA LEU A 116 4.89 -11.47 1.59
C LEU A 116 4.60 -10.58 0.38
N SER A 117 3.38 -10.60 -0.09
CA SER A 117 2.92 -9.73 -1.17
C SER A 117 1.60 -9.11 -0.77
N ALA A 118 1.40 -7.84 -1.08
CA ALA A 118 0.16 -7.12 -0.83
C ALA A 118 -0.29 -6.39 -2.10
N GLY A 119 -1.54 -5.92 -2.13
CA GLY A 119 -2.09 -5.24 -3.29
C GLY A 119 -2.23 -6.14 -4.53
N ILE A 120 -2.45 -7.42 -4.31
CA ILE A 120 -2.55 -8.44 -5.36
C ILE A 120 -3.82 -8.18 -6.17
N SER A 121 -3.67 -8.08 -7.49
CA SER A 121 -4.81 -7.97 -8.40
C SER A 121 -5.54 -9.30 -8.58
N ASP A 122 -6.83 -9.23 -8.91
CA ASP A 122 -7.64 -10.44 -9.20
C ASP A 122 -7.02 -11.31 -10.30
N MET A 123 -6.34 -10.71 -11.26
CA MET A 123 -5.64 -11.41 -12.34
C MET A 123 -4.40 -12.19 -11.83
N ALA A 124 -3.71 -11.68 -10.81
CA ALA A 124 -2.53 -12.32 -10.23
C ALA A 124 -2.88 -13.36 -9.16
N LEU A 125 -4.06 -13.25 -8.51
CA LEU A 125 -4.46 -14.10 -7.39
C LEU A 125 -4.38 -15.61 -7.69
N PRO A 126 -4.79 -16.12 -8.86
CA PRO A 126 -4.63 -17.52 -9.21
C PRO A 126 -3.18 -18.03 -9.16
N LEU A 127 -2.19 -17.20 -9.49
CA LEU A 127 -0.77 -17.57 -9.40
C LEU A 127 -0.36 -17.85 -7.96
N TYR A 128 -0.79 -17.00 -7.02
CA TYR A 128 -0.53 -17.19 -5.59
C TYR A 128 -1.18 -18.47 -5.06
N GLN A 129 -2.42 -18.78 -5.50
CA GLN A 129 -3.14 -20.00 -5.14
C GLN A 129 -2.39 -21.25 -5.63
N VAL A 130 -2.04 -21.31 -6.91
CA VAL A 130 -1.28 -22.42 -7.52
C VAL A 130 0.07 -22.61 -6.82
N MET A 131 0.72 -21.52 -6.44
CA MET A 131 1.99 -21.53 -5.72
C MET A 131 1.84 -21.81 -4.21
N LYS A 132 0.62 -22.08 -3.73
CA LYS A 132 0.31 -22.45 -2.33
C LYS A 132 0.79 -21.39 -1.32
N TYR A 133 0.49 -20.11 -1.58
CA TYR A 133 0.59 -19.05 -0.59
C TYR A 133 -0.59 -19.13 0.38
N SER A 134 -0.39 -18.76 1.64
CA SER A 134 -1.48 -18.40 2.55
C SER A 134 -2.02 -17.04 2.11
N ILE A 135 -3.31 -16.95 1.81
CA ILE A 135 -3.94 -15.73 1.31
C ILE A 135 -4.86 -15.19 2.39
N PHE A 136 -4.65 -13.93 2.76
CA PHE A 136 -5.48 -13.17 3.68
C PHE A 136 -6.31 -12.17 2.89
N GLU A 137 -7.61 -12.18 3.11
CA GLU A 137 -8.57 -11.31 2.44
C GLU A 137 -9.32 -10.47 3.47
N PHE A 138 -9.44 -9.19 3.22
CA PHE A 138 -10.20 -8.28 4.07
C PHE A 138 -10.84 -7.13 3.28
N PRO A 139 -12.03 -6.68 3.69
CA PRO A 139 -12.81 -5.70 2.95
C PRO A 139 -12.09 -4.37 2.75
N LYS A 140 -12.09 -3.90 1.51
CA LYS A 140 -11.73 -2.55 1.15
C LYS A 140 -12.99 -1.69 1.06
N LEU A 141 -12.96 -0.56 1.72
CA LEU A 141 -14.07 0.36 1.89
C LEU A 141 -13.71 1.71 1.29
N LEU A 142 -14.64 2.33 0.58
CA LEU A 142 -14.48 3.64 -0.06
C LEU A 142 -15.44 4.66 0.52
N LEU A 143 -14.94 5.87 0.80
CA LEU A 143 -15.73 7.05 1.10
C LEU A 143 -15.64 8.04 -0.05
N LEU A 144 -16.77 8.34 -0.69
CA LEU A 144 -16.84 9.33 -1.76
C LEU A 144 -16.95 10.74 -1.15
N ARG A 145 -15.97 11.63 -1.42
CA ARG A 145 -15.97 13.03 -0.96
C ARG A 145 -16.34 14.04 -2.05
N ASN A 146 -16.10 13.66 -3.32
CA ASN A 146 -16.41 14.49 -4.47
C ASN A 146 -16.99 13.65 -5.60
N THR A 147 -18.20 13.97 -6.00
CA THR A 147 -18.95 13.24 -7.05
C THR A 147 -18.55 13.58 -8.48
N LYS A 148 -17.83 14.70 -8.70
CA LYS A 148 -17.50 15.16 -10.05
C LYS A 148 -16.79 14.12 -10.92
N PRO A 149 -15.72 13.41 -10.44
CA PRO A 149 -15.07 12.38 -11.24
C PRO A 149 -16.03 11.24 -11.61
N LEU A 150 -16.90 10.85 -10.68
CA LEU A 150 -17.89 9.79 -10.90
C LEU A 150 -18.92 10.21 -11.96
N LEU A 151 -19.44 11.42 -11.90
CA LEU A 151 -20.37 11.95 -12.90
C LEU A 151 -19.71 12.05 -14.28
N GLY A 152 -18.43 12.41 -14.33
CA GLY A 152 -17.64 12.40 -15.57
C GLY A 152 -17.54 11.03 -16.22
N LYS A 153 -17.38 9.96 -15.41
CA LYS A 153 -17.40 8.57 -15.88
C LYS A 153 -18.72 8.21 -16.58
N TYR A 154 -19.86 8.74 -16.10
CA TYR A 154 -21.17 8.51 -16.70
C TYR A 154 -21.52 9.52 -17.80
N GLY A 155 -20.53 10.21 -18.37
CA GLY A 155 -20.70 11.06 -19.55
C GLY A 155 -21.19 12.48 -19.27
N MET A 156 -21.39 12.88 -18.02
CA MET A 156 -21.73 14.26 -17.69
C MET A 156 -20.52 15.18 -17.90
N LYS A 157 -20.70 16.28 -18.62
CA LYS A 157 -19.63 17.24 -18.93
C LYS A 157 -20.08 18.69 -18.73
N GLY A 158 -19.11 19.59 -18.60
CA GLY A 158 -19.34 21.03 -18.61
C GLY A 158 -20.18 21.55 -17.44
N GLY A 159 -21.07 22.51 -17.74
CA GLY A 159 -21.93 23.16 -16.74
C GLY A 159 -22.85 22.20 -15.98
N LEU A 160 -23.43 21.21 -16.67
CA LEU A 160 -24.30 20.21 -16.05
C LEU A 160 -23.58 19.40 -14.98
N GLN A 161 -22.38 18.91 -15.28
CA GLN A 161 -21.52 18.19 -14.30
C GLN A 161 -21.22 19.08 -13.08
N THR A 162 -20.99 20.36 -13.29
CA THR A 162 -20.68 21.30 -12.21
C THR A 162 -21.87 21.53 -11.30
N VAL A 163 -23.07 21.75 -11.87
CA VAL A 163 -24.30 21.98 -11.09
C VAL A 163 -24.73 20.71 -10.35
N VAL A 164 -24.90 19.59 -11.06
CA VAL A 164 -25.32 18.32 -10.45
C VAL A 164 -24.31 17.83 -9.42
N GLY A 165 -23.01 17.91 -9.76
CA GLY A 165 -21.93 17.56 -8.82
C GLY A 165 -21.89 18.47 -7.59
N GLY A 166 -22.18 19.76 -7.76
CA GLY A 166 -22.29 20.71 -6.65
C GLY A 166 -23.41 20.34 -5.68
N LEU A 167 -24.61 20.08 -6.20
CA LEU A 167 -25.76 19.65 -5.39
C LEU A 167 -25.50 18.30 -4.69
N ALA A 168 -24.99 17.32 -5.42
CA ALA A 168 -24.65 16.00 -4.86
C ALA A 168 -23.59 16.12 -3.76
N ASN A 169 -22.58 16.97 -3.93
CA ASN A 169 -21.55 17.20 -2.91
C ASN A 169 -22.13 17.93 -1.67
N ILE A 170 -23.11 18.80 -1.80
CA ILE A 170 -23.80 19.41 -0.67
C ILE A 170 -24.55 18.33 0.11
N LEU A 171 -25.31 17.45 -0.56
CA LEU A 171 -26.01 16.33 0.08
C LEU A 171 -25.04 15.38 0.81
N LEU A 172 -23.91 15.03 0.19
CA LEU A 172 -22.88 14.22 0.83
C LEU A 172 -22.32 14.89 2.08
N ARG A 173 -22.00 16.17 2.00
CA ARG A 173 -21.48 16.93 3.17
C ARG A 173 -22.51 16.98 4.30
N THR A 174 -23.78 17.23 3.99
CA THR A 174 -24.86 17.20 4.98
C THR A 174 -24.99 15.84 5.63
N TYR A 175 -24.98 14.77 4.84
CA TYR A 175 -24.99 13.40 5.36
C TYR A 175 -23.79 13.14 6.30
N TYR A 176 -22.56 13.53 5.91
CA TYR A 176 -21.37 13.35 6.73
C TYR A 176 -21.40 14.21 8.01
N CYS A 177 -22.00 15.40 7.98
CA CYS A 177 -22.23 16.20 9.19
C CYS A 177 -23.17 15.48 10.15
N LEU A 178 -24.26 14.89 9.65
CA LEU A 178 -25.22 14.16 10.47
C LEU A 178 -24.64 12.88 11.06
N THR A 179 -23.86 12.12 10.29
CA THR A 179 -23.21 10.86 10.73
C THR A 179 -21.93 11.11 11.54
N GLY A 180 -21.36 12.31 11.44
CA GLY A 180 -20.08 12.69 12.06
C GLY A 180 -20.16 13.05 13.56
N TYR A 181 -21.32 12.95 14.22
CA TYR A 181 -21.47 13.33 15.64
C TYR A 181 -20.43 12.71 16.57
N LYS A 182 -20.13 11.41 16.40
CA LYS A 182 -19.08 10.75 17.18
C LYS A 182 -17.68 11.31 16.91
N THR A 183 -17.41 11.79 15.69
CA THR A 183 -16.14 12.43 15.33
C THR A 183 -15.94 13.75 16.07
N CYS A 184 -17.00 14.54 16.26
CA CYS A 184 -16.94 15.78 17.06
C CYS A 184 -16.56 15.50 18.53
N ARG A 185 -17.07 14.44 19.13
CA ARG A 185 -16.68 14.01 20.49
C ARG A 185 -15.21 13.58 20.55
N LEU A 186 -14.76 12.80 19.57
CA LEU A 186 -13.36 12.38 19.50
C LEU A 186 -12.42 13.58 19.38
N LYS A 187 -12.74 14.56 18.53
CA LYS A 187 -11.94 15.79 18.37
C LYS A 187 -11.89 16.67 19.61
N LYS A 188 -12.83 16.53 20.55
CA LYS A 188 -12.75 17.17 21.89
C LYS A 188 -11.76 16.43 22.80
N LYS A 189 -11.61 15.11 22.65
CA LYS A 189 -10.76 14.26 23.48
C LYS A 189 -9.34 14.14 22.92
N TYR A 190 -9.21 14.14 21.58
CA TYR A 190 -7.96 13.91 20.87
C TYR A 190 -7.69 15.02 19.86
N SER A 191 -6.42 15.40 19.73
CA SER A 191 -5.91 16.20 18.63
C SER A 191 -5.09 15.35 17.67
N VAL A 192 -5.05 15.76 16.39
CA VAL A 192 -4.27 15.10 15.32
C VAL A 192 -3.31 16.14 14.79
N GLU A 193 -2.01 15.87 14.88
CA GLU A 193 -0.95 16.77 14.46
C GLU A 193 -0.11 16.13 13.37
N LYS A 194 0.02 16.80 12.22
CA LYS A 194 0.91 16.38 11.14
C LYS A 194 2.35 16.70 11.51
N ILE A 195 3.23 15.72 11.42
CA ILE A 195 4.65 15.88 11.70
C ILE A 195 5.50 15.40 10.52
N LYS A 196 6.74 15.86 10.45
CA LYS A 196 7.69 15.53 9.37
C LYS A 196 8.67 14.43 9.76
N THR A 197 8.88 14.25 11.06
CA THR A 197 9.84 13.26 11.59
C THR A 197 9.10 12.25 12.42
N VAL A 198 9.23 10.98 12.06
CA VAL A 198 8.59 9.88 12.79
C VAL A 198 9.30 9.65 14.13
N PRO A 199 8.59 9.72 15.27
CA PRO A 199 9.23 9.61 16.57
C PRO A 199 9.59 8.16 16.93
N LEU A 200 10.68 7.99 17.70
CA LEU A 200 11.16 6.68 18.17
C LEU A 200 10.13 5.87 18.97
N TRP A 201 9.22 6.53 19.73
CA TRP A 201 8.21 5.82 20.52
C TRP A 201 7.23 4.98 19.66
N VAL A 202 7.21 5.20 18.34
CA VAL A 202 6.43 4.39 17.39
C VAL A 202 6.91 2.93 17.42
N ASP A 203 8.20 2.70 17.64
CA ASP A 203 8.78 1.36 17.68
C ASP A 203 8.17 0.50 18.79
N GLU A 204 7.88 1.10 19.95
CA GLU A 204 7.21 0.38 21.02
C GLU A 204 5.83 -0.15 20.59
N LEU A 205 5.09 0.62 19.79
CA LEU A 205 3.76 0.22 19.32
C LEU A 205 3.82 -0.87 18.24
N VAL A 206 4.86 -0.84 17.43
CA VAL A 206 5.04 -1.79 16.33
C VAL A 206 5.63 -3.10 16.83
N LEU A 207 6.63 -3.03 17.70
CA LEU A 207 7.37 -4.20 18.19
C LEU A 207 6.63 -4.94 19.32
N ASN A 208 5.93 -4.21 20.18
CA ASN A 208 5.14 -4.77 21.29
C ASN A 208 3.68 -5.07 20.93
N ASP A 209 3.34 -5.01 19.64
CA ASP A 209 2.03 -5.47 19.18
C ASP A 209 1.79 -6.94 19.55
N GLY A 210 0.62 -7.24 20.07
CA GLY A 210 0.29 -8.56 20.62
C GLY A 210 0.14 -9.69 19.57
N HIS A 211 0.19 -9.37 18.26
CA HIS A 211 0.12 -10.37 17.21
C HIS A 211 1.46 -11.11 17.05
N LYS A 212 1.38 -12.40 16.72
CA LYS A 212 2.56 -13.22 16.47
C LYS A 212 3.31 -12.78 15.22
N TYR A 213 2.58 -12.42 14.17
CA TYR A 213 3.13 -12.04 12.87
C TYR A 213 2.77 -10.59 12.52
N ALA A 214 3.77 -9.80 12.18
CA ALA A 214 3.56 -8.43 11.66
C ALA A 214 4.72 -8.02 10.74
N GLU A 215 4.44 -7.38 9.61
CA GLU A 215 5.48 -6.65 8.88
C GLU A 215 5.95 -5.48 9.77
N VAL A 216 7.26 -5.29 9.88
CA VAL A 216 7.83 -4.30 10.80
C VAL A 216 7.87 -2.94 10.13
N HIS A 217 6.98 -2.06 10.56
CA HIS A 217 6.91 -0.66 10.16
C HIS A 217 7.36 0.25 11.30
N ASP A 218 8.63 0.13 11.72
CA ASP A 218 9.24 0.98 12.76
C ASP A 218 9.45 2.41 12.28
N HIS A 219 9.99 3.27 13.15
CA HIS A 219 10.20 4.69 12.84
C HIS A 219 11.09 4.90 11.61
N LEU A 220 12.12 4.06 11.38
CA LEU A 220 12.98 4.16 10.21
C LEU A 220 12.24 3.82 8.92
N TRP A 221 11.44 2.76 8.95
CA TRP A 221 10.61 2.36 7.82
C TRP A 221 9.55 3.40 7.46
N LEU A 222 8.83 3.90 8.47
CA LEU A 222 7.79 4.91 8.25
C LEU A 222 8.38 6.25 7.82
N GLN A 223 9.57 6.63 8.34
CA GLN A 223 10.29 7.83 7.88
C GLN A 223 10.71 7.68 6.43
N TRP A 224 11.27 6.53 6.07
CA TRP A 224 11.64 6.23 4.69
C TRP A 224 10.43 6.31 3.74
N CYS A 225 9.27 5.77 4.13
CA CYS A 225 8.05 5.92 3.35
C CYS A 225 7.63 7.39 3.22
N LEU A 226 7.76 8.18 4.29
CA LEU A 226 7.40 9.59 4.31
C LEU A 226 8.30 10.45 3.40
N ASP A 227 9.59 10.11 3.32
CA ASP A 227 10.60 10.85 2.58
C ASP A 227 10.64 10.51 1.08
N ASN A 228 9.97 9.44 0.68
CA ASN A 228 10.04 8.95 -0.69
C ASN A 228 8.69 9.03 -1.42
N ASN A 229 8.73 9.56 -2.64
CA ASN A 229 7.64 9.50 -3.59
C ASN A 229 7.94 8.43 -4.65
N PHE A 230 7.48 7.22 -4.41
CA PHE A 230 7.80 6.03 -5.21
C PHE A 230 7.41 6.15 -6.69
N LYS A 231 6.33 6.87 -7.00
CA LYS A 231 5.88 7.10 -8.38
C LYS A 231 6.37 8.40 -8.98
N GLY A 232 6.89 9.30 -8.16
CA GLY A 232 7.44 10.57 -8.61
C GLY A 232 6.41 11.63 -9.03
N HIS A 233 5.11 11.38 -8.90
CA HIS A 233 4.11 12.37 -9.27
C HIS A 233 4.06 13.50 -8.24
N GLU A 234 4.16 14.75 -8.68
CA GLU A 234 4.24 15.94 -7.80
C GLU A 234 3.06 16.12 -6.85
N ARG A 235 1.88 15.61 -7.21
CA ARG A 235 0.65 15.67 -6.41
C ARG A 235 0.53 14.52 -5.42
N ASP A 236 1.42 13.54 -5.45
CA ASP A 236 1.40 12.44 -4.52
C ASP A 236 1.97 12.89 -3.18
N ILE A 237 1.24 12.63 -2.09
CA ILE A 237 1.60 13.08 -0.75
C ILE A 237 1.51 11.90 0.21
N GLN A 238 2.57 11.70 0.99
CA GLN A 238 2.53 10.89 2.20
C GLN A 238 2.49 11.79 3.42
N SER A 239 1.74 11.40 4.44
CA SER A 239 1.58 12.20 5.63
C SER A 239 1.54 11.32 6.87
N PHE A 240 2.31 11.71 7.88
CA PHE A 240 2.32 11.06 9.18
C PHE A 240 1.71 11.99 10.22
N TYR A 241 0.80 11.44 11.03
CA TYR A 241 0.09 12.18 12.06
C TYR A 241 0.26 11.50 13.42
N VAL A 242 0.49 12.31 14.44
CA VAL A 242 0.44 11.88 15.84
C VAL A 242 -0.93 12.21 16.40
N VAL A 243 -1.55 11.22 17.04
CA VAL A 243 -2.77 11.41 17.81
C VAL A 243 -2.39 11.67 19.27
N LYS A 244 -2.84 12.80 19.81
CA LYS A 244 -2.54 13.23 21.19
C LYS A 244 -3.80 13.33 22.02
N ARG A 245 -3.67 13.01 23.30
CA ARG A 245 -4.67 13.29 24.35
C ARG A 245 -4.01 14.15 25.42
N ASN A 246 -4.58 15.32 25.70
CA ASN A 246 -3.97 16.28 26.65
C ASN A 246 -2.49 16.57 26.33
N ASN A 247 -2.17 16.77 25.04
CA ASN A 247 -0.81 16.97 24.49
C ASN A 247 0.14 15.76 24.64
N ILE A 248 -0.30 14.63 25.15
CA ILE A 248 0.49 13.40 25.28
C ILE A 248 0.24 12.51 24.05
N PRO A 249 1.26 12.03 23.34
CA PRO A 249 1.11 11.09 22.23
C PRO A 249 0.50 9.77 22.70
N VAL A 250 -0.60 9.35 22.08
CA VAL A 250 -1.32 8.11 22.39
C VAL A 250 -1.48 7.18 21.19
N GLY A 251 -1.14 7.65 19.98
CA GLY A 251 -1.18 6.84 18.77
C GLY A 251 -0.65 7.60 17.57
N PHE A 252 -0.61 6.92 16.44
CA PHE A 252 -0.23 7.51 15.15
C PHE A 252 -1.10 6.98 14.01
N VAL A 253 -1.07 7.67 12.88
CA VAL A 253 -1.68 7.22 11.63
C VAL A 253 -0.89 7.77 10.45
N MET A 254 -0.66 6.92 9.45
CA MET A 254 -0.06 7.31 8.19
C MET A 254 -1.08 7.22 7.06
N THR A 255 -1.11 8.25 6.22
CA THR A 255 -1.98 8.33 5.06
C THR A 255 -1.15 8.59 3.81
N LYS A 256 -1.71 8.21 2.67
CA LYS A 256 -1.20 8.63 1.37
C LYS A 256 -2.31 9.26 0.55
N GLU A 257 -1.96 10.24 -0.29
CA GLU A 257 -2.80 10.81 -1.32
C GLU A 257 -2.12 10.57 -2.67
N ARG A 258 -2.84 10.02 -3.63
CA ARG A 258 -2.32 9.62 -4.94
C ARG A 258 -3.14 10.21 -6.06
N PHE A 259 -2.48 10.84 -6.99
CA PHE A 259 -3.09 11.28 -8.23
C PHE A 259 -3.20 10.09 -9.20
N ARG A 260 -4.40 9.92 -9.75
CA ARG A 260 -4.68 8.93 -10.79
C ARG A 260 -5.19 9.65 -12.03
N PRO A 261 -4.42 9.69 -13.13
CA PRO A 261 -4.88 10.26 -14.40
C PRO A 261 -6.17 9.60 -14.85
N GLU A 262 -6.23 8.27 -14.72
CA GLU A 262 -7.44 7.50 -14.96
C GLU A 262 -7.53 6.29 -14.01
N VAL A 263 -8.73 6.06 -13.46
CA VAL A 263 -9.04 4.88 -12.64
C VAL A 263 -10.50 4.50 -12.83
N GLN A 264 -10.75 3.27 -13.28
CA GLN A 264 -12.11 2.74 -13.51
C GLN A 264 -13.01 3.68 -14.31
N GLY A 265 -12.46 4.34 -15.34
CA GLY A 265 -13.16 5.30 -16.19
C GLY A 265 -13.37 6.69 -15.59
N MET A 266 -12.94 6.93 -14.38
CA MET A 266 -12.85 8.29 -13.80
C MET A 266 -11.50 8.91 -14.16
N LYS A 267 -11.50 10.20 -14.51
CA LYS A 267 -10.29 10.94 -14.90
C LYS A 267 -9.88 11.96 -13.84
N ASN A 268 -8.56 12.16 -13.71
CA ASN A 268 -7.94 13.17 -12.84
C ASN A 268 -8.41 13.06 -11.37
N VAL A 269 -8.30 11.89 -10.76
CA VAL A 269 -8.82 11.59 -9.42
C VAL A 269 -7.69 11.61 -8.39
N MET A 270 -7.88 12.37 -7.31
CA MET A 270 -7.07 12.22 -6.09
C MET A 270 -7.72 11.16 -5.18
N ILE A 271 -6.97 10.13 -4.84
CA ILE A 271 -7.39 9.06 -3.93
C ILE A 271 -6.54 9.14 -2.67
N GLY A 272 -7.19 9.25 -1.52
CA GLY A 272 -6.58 9.14 -0.21
C GLY A 272 -6.69 7.72 0.34
N SER A 273 -5.67 7.24 1.04
CA SER A 273 -5.71 5.92 1.68
C SER A 273 -5.15 6.01 3.10
N ILE A 274 -5.78 5.30 4.05
CA ILE A 274 -5.22 5.09 5.38
C ILE A 274 -4.40 3.81 5.30
N VAL A 275 -3.08 3.90 5.48
CA VAL A 275 -2.17 2.80 5.18
C VAL A 275 -1.55 2.15 6.40
N GLU A 276 -1.30 2.92 7.48
CA GLU A 276 -0.72 2.39 8.70
C GLU A 276 -1.24 3.16 9.92
N TRP A 277 -1.31 2.51 11.06
CA TRP A 277 -1.71 3.13 12.33
C TRP A 277 -1.23 2.32 13.53
N GLY A 278 -1.15 2.97 14.68
CA GLY A 278 -0.89 2.33 15.96
C GLY A 278 -1.49 3.12 17.12
N SER A 279 -1.80 2.43 18.20
CA SER A 279 -2.32 3.00 19.45
C SER A 279 -1.58 2.42 20.63
N LYS A 280 -1.32 3.25 21.67
CA LYS A 280 -0.75 2.79 22.95
C LYS A 280 -1.72 1.91 23.74
N ASP A 281 -3.03 2.17 23.59
CA ASP A 281 -4.10 1.37 24.19
C ASP A 281 -5.29 1.36 23.23
N GLU A 282 -5.49 0.23 22.56
CA GLU A 282 -6.59 0.05 21.59
C GLU A 282 -7.98 0.00 22.29
N ASN A 283 -8.05 -0.21 23.59
CA ASN A 283 -9.30 -0.09 24.35
C ASN A 283 -9.72 1.37 24.52
N GLU A 284 -8.76 2.30 24.63
CA GLU A 284 -9.01 3.73 24.71
C GLU A 284 -9.13 4.41 23.35
N LEU A 285 -8.27 4.05 22.39
CA LEU A 285 -8.18 4.62 21.06
C LEU A 285 -8.13 3.49 20.02
N CYS A 286 -9.28 2.97 19.64
CA CYS A 286 -9.37 1.85 18.70
C CYS A 286 -9.16 2.31 17.25
N GLU A 287 -8.93 1.33 16.35
CA GLU A 287 -8.77 1.56 14.91
C GLU A 287 -9.86 2.46 14.31
N ALA A 288 -11.13 2.16 14.63
CA ALA A 288 -12.26 2.94 14.14
C ALA A 288 -12.20 4.41 14.56
N ASP A 289 -11.66 4.71 15.74
CA ASP A 289 -11.54 6.08 16.23
C ASP A 289 -10.38 6.81 15.56
N ILE A 290 -9.25 6.14 15.34
CA ILE A 290 -8.12 6.67 14.55
C ILE A 290 -8.57 7.01 13.14
N TYR A 291 -9.28 6.11 12.47
CA TYR A 291 -9.79 6.35 11.12
C TYR A 291 -10.73 7.56 11.08
N ARG A 292 -11.65 7.69 12.04
CA ARG A 292 -12.52 8.85 12.14
C ARG A 292 -11.78 10.16 12.35
N LEU A 293 -10.76 10.15 13.19
CA LEU A 293 -9.96 11.35 13.48
C LEU A 293 -9.22 11.86 12.24
N VAL A 294 -8.68 10.96 11.42
CA VAL A 294 -7.84 11.32 10.27
C VAL A 294 -8.64 11.70 9.02
N LEU A 295 -9.95 11.38 8.93
CA LEU A 295 -10.76 11.73 7.74
C LEU A 295 -10.74 13.22 7.39
N GLY A 296 -10.61 14.08 8.39
CA GLY A 296 -10.52 15.53 8.20
C GLY A 296 -9.14 16.05 7.80
N ALA A 297 -8.11 15.20 7.84
CA ALA A 297 -6.73 15.57 7.55
C ALA A 297 -6.37 15.46 6.06
N PHE A 298 -7.14 14.69 5.30
CA PHE A 298 -6.97 14.60 3.84
C PHE A 298 -7.24 15.94 3.16
N SER A 299 -6.47 16.23 2.11
CA SER A 299 -6.63 17.47 1.32
C SER A 299 -8.04 17.58 0.73
N LYS A 300 -8.43 18.79 0.38
CA LYS A 300 -9.76 19.08 -0.21
C LYS A 300 -9.94 18.45 -1.59
N ASP A 301 -8.83 18.20 -2.28
CA ASP A 301 -8.80 17.62 -3.63
C ASP A 301 -9.06 16.12 -3.64
N VAL A 302 -8.88 15.44 -2.50
CA VAL A 302 -9.15 14.00 -2.38
C VAL A 302 -10.64 13.76 -2.63
N ALA A 303 -10.92 13.06 -3.74
CA ALA A 303 -12.29 12.72 -4.15
C ALA A 303 -12.80 11.44 -3.50
N ILE A 304 -11.92 10.50 -3.23
CA ILE A 304 -12.23 9.18 -2.66
C ILE A 304 -11.24 8.90 -1.54
N ILE A 305 -11.71 8.39 -0.40
CA ILE A 305 -10.85 7.86 0.66
C ILE A 305 -11.03 6.34 0.72
N GLU A 306 -9.93 5.62 0.67
CA GLU A 306 -9.86 4.17 0.85
C GLU A 306 -9.44 3.82 2.26
N ALA A 307 -10.04 2.76 2.80
CA ALA A 307 -9.63 2.11 4.02
C ALA A 307 -9.87 0.61 3.89
N ALA A 308 -8.95 -0.21 4.37
CA ALA A 308 -9.14 -1.65 4.40
C ALA A 308 -8.83 -2.18 5.79
N THR A 309 -9.66 -3.07 6.31
CA THR A 309 -9.52 -3.62 7.65
C THR A 309 -10.22 -4.96 7.78
N ASN A 310 -9.63 -5.87 8.56
CA ASN A 310 -10.25 -7.14 8.96
C ASN A 310 -11.07 -7.02 10.26
N ASP A 311 -10.97 -5.91 11.00
CA ASP A 311 -11.78 -5.70 12.20
C ASP A 311 -13.25 -5.37 11.87
N LYS A 312 -14.15 -6.27 12.23
CA LYS A 312 -15.60 -6.13 11.99
C LYS A 312 -16.21 -4.89 12.66
N LYS A 313 -15.70 -4.48 13.83
CA LYS A 313 -16.20 -3.29 14.53
C LYS A 313 -15.86 -2.03 13.74
N THR A 314 -14.64 -1.95 13.23
CA THR A 314 -14.19 -0.86 12.37
C THR A 314 -14.95 -0.84 11.05
N GLN A 315 -15.17 -1.99 10.40
CA GLN A 315 -15.99 -2.08 9.18
C GLN A 315 -17.40 -1.50 9.40
N CYS A 316 -18.07 -1.93 10.49
CA CYS A 316 -19.40 -1.40 10.85
C CYS A 316 -19.36 0.11 11.13
N ALA A 317 -18.32 0.59 11.78
CA ALA A 317 -18.17 2.00 12.10
C ALA A 317 -17.95 2.85 10.83
N LEU A 318 -17.13 2.38 9.88
CA LEU A 318 -16.88 3.04 8.60
C LEU A 318 -18.15 3.05 7.72
N LYS A 319 -18.87 1.93 7.63
CA LYS A 319 -20.16 1.87 6.91
C LYS A 319 -21.16 2.90 7.44
N ARG A 320 -21.23 3.09 8.76
CA ARG A 320 -22.09 4.14 9.38
C ARG A 320 -21.66 5.56 9.01
N LEU A 321 -20.39 5.77 8.67
CA LEU A 321 -19.89 7.05 8.16
C LEU A 321 -20.10 7.25 6.66
N GLY A 322 -20.68 6.27 5.97
CA GLY A 322 -20.95 6.34 4.54
C GLY A 322 -19.90 5.67 3.65
N PHE A 323 -18.97 4.92 4.24
CA PHE A 323 -18.10 4.06 3.44
C PHE A 323 -18.91 2.91 2.82
N ILE A 324 -18.65 2.62 1.56
CA ILE A 324 -19.23 1.49 0.82
C ILE A 324 -18.17 0.42 0.58
N HIS A 325 -18.57 -0.83 0.56
CA HIS A 325 -17.66 -1.94 0.20
C HIS A 325 -17.29 -1.84 -1.29
N HIS A 326 -16.01 -2.01 -1.60
CA HIS A 326 -15.47 -1.94 -2.94
C HIS A 326 -14.37 -2.98 -3.15
N GLY A 327 -14.78 -4.24 -3.22
CA GLY A 327 -13.87 -5.38 -3.35
C GLY A 327 -13.06 -5.65 -2.08
N ASP A 328 -12.07 -6.50 -2.22
CA ASP A 328 -11.25 -6.95 -1.11
C ASP A 328 -9.76 -6.64 -1.36
N ALA A 329 -9.03 -6.43 -0.28
CA ALA A 329 -7.59 -6.35 -0.29
C ALA A 329 -7.03 -7.74 -0.01
N HIS A 330 -6.00 -8.14 -0.77
CA HIS A 330 -5.35 -9.43 -0.62
C HIS A 330 -3.91 -9.25 -0.18
N ILE A 331 -3.52 -10.02 0.84
CA ILE A 331 -2.15 -10.22 1.27
C ILE A 331 -1.84 -11.70 1.14
N ALA A 332 -0.71 -12.05 0.56
CA ALA A 332 -0.27 -13.42 0.43
C ALA A 332 1.07 -13.63 1.11
N PHE A 333 1.18 -14.67 1.92
CA PHE A 333 2.39 -15.04 2.64
C PHE A 333 2.87 -16.43 2.26
N LYS A 334 4.19 -16.62 2.16
CA LYS A 334 4.82 -17.89 1.89
C LYS A 334 6.06 -18.08 2.77
N ASP A 335 6.03 -19.10 3.59
CA ASP A 335 7.22 -19.68 4.20
C ASP A 335 7.73 -20.85 3.33
N LYS A 336 8.90 -20.68 2.71
CA LYS A 336 9.55 -21.72 1.90
C LYS A 336 10.19 -22.80 2.75
N THR A 337 10.48 -22.51 4.02
CA THR A 337 11.08 -23.47 4.96
C THR A 337 10.05 -24.42 5.56
N LYS A 338 8.76 -24.04 5.53
CA LYS A 338 7.64 -24.74 6.15
C LYS A 338 7.77 -24.88 7.68
N GLN A 339 8.53 -23.98 8.32
CA GLN A 339 8.72 -24.00 9.78
C GLN A 339 7.59 -23.27 10.51
N LEU A 340 6.96 -22.30 9.85
CA LEU A 340 5.86 -21.50 10.41
C LEU A 340 4.51 -22.16 10.09
N THR A 341 4.19 -23.25 10.80
CA THR A 341 3.03 -24.10 10.50
C THR A 341 1.68 -23.41 10.72
N ASP A 342 1.63 -22.41 11.60
CA ASP A 342 0.44 -21.62 11.94
C ASP A 342 0.36 -20.27 11.19
N SER A 343 1.30 -19.99 10.30
CA SER A 343 1.34 -18.73 9.55
C SER A 343 0.17 -18.51 8.58
N GLY A 344 -0.66 -19.53 8.37
CA GLY A 344 -1.91 -19.43 7.60
C GLY A 344 -3.11 -18.91 8.40
N ASP A 345 -2.99 -18.78 9.72
CA ASP A 345 -4.05 -18.28 10.58
C ASP A 345 -4.03 -16.73 10.63
N ALA A 346 -5.02 -16.11 10.00
CA ALA A 346 -5.15 -14.65 9.93
C ALA A 346 -5.29 -13.99 11.32
N SER A 347 -5.77 -14.71 12.34
CA SER A 347 -5.92 -14.16 13.69
C SER A 347 -4.59 -13.91 14.39
N LEU A 348 -3.52 -14.55 13.94
CA LEU A 348 -2.17 -14.36 14.45
C LEU A 348 -1.43 -13.19 13.78
N TRP A 349 -2.01 -12.59 12.75
CA TRP A 349 -1.41 -11.51 11.97
C TRP A 349 -1.99 -10.14 12.32
N ARG A 350 -1.10 -9.18 12.50
CA ARG A 350 -1.45 -7.77 12.41
C ARG A 350 -1.57 -7.39 10.93
N LEU A 351 -2.73 -7.56 10.32
CA LEU A 351 -2.93 -7.22 8.92
C LEU A 351 -3.16 -5.71 8.74
N ARG A 352 -2.38 -5.08 7.85
CA ARG A 352 -2.47 -3.65 7.51
C ARG A 352 -2.56 -3.45 6.00
N TYR A 353 -3.30 -2.42 5.59
CA TYR A 353 -3.44 -2.09 4.17
C TYR A 353 -2.13 -1.66 3.53
N GLY A 354 -1.23 -1.06 4.31
CA GLY A 354 0.07 -0.57 3.85
C GLY A 354 1.19 -1.60 3.77
N TYR A 355 0.91 -2.89 3.86
CA TYR A 355 1.95 -3.92 3.78
C TYR A 355 2.65 -3.93 2.41
N ALA A 356 3.88 -4.39 2.40
CA ALA A 356 4.78 -4.42 1.24
C ALA A 356 4.89 -3.03 0.57
N ASP A 357 4.87 -2.97 -0.76
CA ASP A 357 4.96 -1.72 -1.50
C ASP A 357 3.61 -0.96 -1.60
N VAL A 358 2.52 -1.48 -1.05
CA VAL A 358 1.22 -0.78 -1.05
C VAL A 358 1.30 0.55 -0.30
N ILE A 359 2.10 0.62 0.78
CA ILE A 359 2.31 1.88 1.51
C ILE A 359 2.94 2.97 0.63
N LEU A 360 3.75 2.60 -0.36
CA LEU A 360 4.44 3.49 -1.28
C LEU A 360 3.65 3.77 -2.57
N ASN A 361 2.81 2.81 -3.02
CA ASN A 361 2.12 2.85 -4.31
C ASN A 361 0.85 3.73 -4.33
#